data_32cc8d48a5d5a91ba71d4227cd44ece1
#
_entry.id   32cc8d48a5d5a91ba71d4227cd44ece1
#
_cell.length_a   1.000
_cell.length_b   1.000
_cell.length_c   1.000
_cell.angle_alpha   90.00
_cell.angle_beta   90.00
_cell.angle_gamma   90.00
#
_symmetry.space_group_name_H-M   'P 1'
#
loop_
_entity.id
_entity.type
_entity.pdbx_description
1 polymer ?
#
loop_
_entity_poly.entity_id
_entity_poly.type
_entity_poly.pdbx_seq_one_letter_code
_entity_poly.pdbx_strand_id
1 'polypeptide(L)'
;VKKIAELNELTFSPRKGLRIGAAVPCHLIYNDAEVAERFPGIIDTAMIIGGIQIQGRATLGGNLCNASPSADSIPALIAYGATAEIQGPEGKRKVLVEDFCTAPGRSILQPGEILVCIQIPQNKNNSGAHYLRFIPRNEMDIAVVGVGAYVELGGRGKKQTFKTVRIALAAVGPTPIFARDAGAGLEGQPVNEESILAAA
;
A
#
# COMPACT_ATOMS: atom_id res chain seq x y z
N VAL A 1 -22.04 0.72 4.52
CA VAL A 1 -20.67 0.99 4.99
C VAL A 1 -20.37 2.49 5.12
N LYS A 2 -20.82 3.36 4.20
CA LYS A 2 -20.55 4.81 4.21
C LYS A 2 -21.08 5.58 5.43
N LYS A 3 -22.02 5.01 6.21
CA LYS A 3 -22.59 5.61 7.42
C LYS A 3 -22.03 5.04 8.72
N ILE A 4 -21.10 4.08 8.66
CA ILE A 4 -20.48 3.46 9.82
C ILE A 4 -19.24 4.27 10.17
N ALA A 5 -19.20 4.88 11.35
CA ALA A 5 -18.16 5.81 11.75
C ALA A 5 -16.77 5.18 11.67
N GLU A 6 -16.59 3.98 12.23
CA GLU A 6 -15.33 3.26 12.30
C GLU A 6 -14.71 2.95 10.92
N LEU A 7 -15.57 2.81 9.90
CA LEU A 7 -15.14 2.55 8.51
C LEU A 7 -14.72 3.84 7.77
N ASN A 8 -15.00 5.00 8.35
CA ASN A 8 -14.74 6.32 7.72
C ASN A 8 -13.69 7.13 8.49
N GLU A 9 -13.00 6.53 9.45
CA GLU A 9 -11.93 7.18 10.19
C GLU A 9 -10.66 7.28 9.34
N LEU A 10 -10.08 8.48 9.27
CA LEU A 10 -8.74 8.73 8.76
C LEU A 10 -7.95 9.42 9.87
N THR A 11 -7.03 8.72 10.50
CA THR A 11 -6.31 9.23 11.67
C THR A 11 -4.85 8.80 11.67
N PHE A 12 -3.98 9.71 12.10
CA PHE A 12 -2.56 9.44 12.30
C PHE A 12 -2.22 9.47 13.79
N SER A 13 -1.31 8.61 14.18
CA SER A 13 -0.75 8.57 15.54
C SER A 13 0.74 8.26 15.47
N PRO A 14 1.62 9.04 16.18
CA PRO A 14 3.05 8.76 16.22
C PRO A 14 3.42 7.37 16.76
N ARG A 15 2.54 6.73 17.53
CA ARG A 15 2.77 5.39 18.08
C ARG A 15 2.25 4.27 17.18
N LYS A 16 1.13 4.51 16.48
CA LYS A 16 0.40 3.48 15.72
C LYS A 16 0.54 3.64 14.21
N GLY A 17 1.00 4.81 13.72
CA GLY A 17 1.03 5.14 12.31
C GLY A 17 -0.33 5.62 11.79
N LEU A 18 -0.60 5.40 10.52
CA LEU A 18 -1.79 5.84 9.81
C LEU A 18 -2.87 4.76 9.82
N ARG A 19 -4.07 5.12 10.28
CA ARG A 19 -5.30 4.31 10.19
C ARG A 19 -6.18 4.86 9.09
N ILE A 20 -6.52 4.02 8.12
CA ILE A 20 -7.44 4.34 7.02
C ILE A 20 -8.64 3.41 7.13
N GLY A 21 -9.80 3.93 7.49
CA GLY A 21 -11.06 3.19 7.50
C GLY A 21 -11.39 2.66 6.10
N ALA A 22 -11.93 1.46 6.01
CA ALA A 22 -12.16 0.77 4.74
C ALA A 22 -13.10 1.52 3.78
N ALA A 23 -13.93 2.42 4.29
CA ALA A 23 -14.87 3.22 3.50
C ALA A 23 -14.41 4.67 3.28
N VAL A 24 -13.21 5.06 3.71
CA VAL A 24 -12.64 6.40 3.45
C VAL A 24 -12.44 6.59 1.95
N PRO A 25 -13.08 7.60 1.34
CA PRO A 25 -12.91 7.87 -0.09
C PRO A 25 -11.50 8.33 -0.44
N CYS A 26 -11.01 7.94 -1.60
CA CYS A 26 -9.67 8.30 -2.07
C CYS A 26 -9.41 9.81 -2.04
N HIS A 27 -10.41 10.63 -2.40
CA HIS A 27 -10.26 12.09 -2.39
C HIS A 27 -9.98 12.68 -1.00
N LEU A 28 -10.44 12.06 0.08
CA LEU A 28 -10.12 12.50 1.44
C LEU A 28 -8.68 12.11 1.81
N ILE A 29 -8.18 11.00 1.29
CA ILE A 29 -6.82 10.52 1.57
C ILE A 29 -5.80 11.46 0.91
N TYR A 30 -5.95 11.73 -0.39
CA TYR A 30 -4.94 12.54 -1.10
C TYR A 30 -5.05 14.05 -0.85
N ASN A 31 -6.15 14.53 -0.24
CA ASN A 31 -6.27 15.90 0.22
C ASN A 31 -5.88 16.10 1.69
N ASP A 32 -5.51 15.03 2.40
CA ASP A 32 -5.04 15.12 3.77
C ASP A 32 -3.55 15.48 3.81
N ALA A 33 -3.23 16.64 4.41
CA ALA A 33 -1.88 17.18 4.43
C ALA A 33 -0.90 16.30 5.24
N GLU A 34 -1.36 15.66 6.33
CA GLU A 34 -0.53 14.79 7.14
C GLU A 34 -0.22 13.47 6.42
N VAL A 35 -1.18 12.92 5.67
CA VAL A 35 -0.96 11.75 4.82
C VAL A 35 0.01 12.10 3.69
N ALA A 36 -0.15 13.26 3.04
CA ALA A 36 0.73 13.69 1.96
C ALA A 36 2.18 13.87 2.42
N GLU A 37 2.39 14.46 3.59
CA GLU A 37 3.73 14.67 4.16
C GLU A 37 4.40 13.35 4.56
N ARG A 38 3.64 12.44 5.19
CA ARG A 38 4.21 11.24 5.84
C ARG A 38 4.14 9.98 5.03
N PHE A 39 3.15 9.85 4.15
CA PHE A 39 2.86 8.62 3.39
C PHE A 39 2.66 8.90 1.90
N PRO A 40 3.65 9.51 1.21
CA PRO A 40 3.50 9.91 -0.19
C PRO A 40 3.14 8.74 -1.11
N GLY A 41 3.67 7.54 -0.90
CA GLY A 41 3.30 6.37 -1.69
C GLY A 41 1.81 5.95 -1.55
N ILE A 42 1.12 6.36 -0.48
CA ILE A 42 -0.34 6.19 -0.37
C ILE A 42 -1.07 7.23 -1.21
N ILE A 43 -0.56 8.46 -1.27
CA ILE A 43 -1.10 9.50 -2.14
C ILE A 43 -1.02 9.07 -3.60
N ASP A 44 0.16 8.56 -4.03
CA ASP A 44 0.38 8.08 -5.40
C ASP A 44 -0.72 7.12 -5.84
N THR A 45 -1.06 6.15 -4.98
CA THR A 45 -2.08 5.15 -5.30
C THR A 45 -3.50 5.71 -5.23
N ALA A 46 -3.82 6.53 -4.21
CA ALA A 46 -5.16 7.06 -4.02
C ALA A 46 -5.59 8.00 -5.17
N MET A 47 -4.63 8.70 -5.79
CA MET A 47 -4.88 9.61 -6.90
C MET A 47 -5.17 8.92 -8.23
N ILE A 48 -4.79 7.65 -8.39
CA ILE A 48 -4.87 6.95 -9.67
C ILE A 48 -5.89 5.82 -9.69
N ILE A 49 -6.52 5.48 -8.56
CA ILE A 49 -7.60 4.48 -8.53
C ILE A 49 -8.78 4.99 -9.34
N GLY A 50 -9.00 4.36 -10.50
CA GLY A 50 -9.99 4.79 -11.49
C GLY A 50 -9.67 6.18 -12.04
N GLY A 51 -10.66 7.06 -12.07
CA GLY A 51 -10.52 8.46 -12.44
C GLY A 51 -11.17 9.36 -11.40
N ILE A 52 -10.97 10.68 -11.51
CA ILE A 52 -11.46 11.68 -10.56
C ILE A 52 -12.98 11.56 -10.31
N GLN A 53 -13.74 11.12 -11.31
CA GLN A 53 -15.19 10.96 -11.25
C GLN A 53 -15.64 9.94 -10.19
N ILE A 54 -14.80 8.93 -9.90
CA ILE A 54 -15.16 7.86 -8.96
C ILE A 54 -14.42 7.96 -7.61
N GLN A 55 -13.40 8.80 -7.50
CA GLN A 55 -12.54 8.92 -6.31
C GLN A 55 -13.28 9.49 -5.08
N GLY A 56 -14.45 10.09 -5.28
CA GLY A 56 -15.39 10.43 -4.22
C GLY A 56 -16.09 9.20 -3.59
N ARG A 57 -16.00 8.02 -4.21
CA ARG A 57 -16.61 6.76 -3.77
C ARG A 57 -15.62 5.61 -3.65
N ALA A 58 -14.63 5.57 -4.53
CA ALA A 58 -13.55 4.59 -4.48
C ALA A 58 -12.75 4.71 -3.18
N THR A 59 -12.33 3.58 -2.63
CA THR A 59 -11.59 3.50 -1.35
C THR A 59 -10.45 2.51 -1.46
N LEU A 60 -9.38 2.69 -0.68
CA LEU A 60 -8.31 1.71 -0.59
C LEU A 60 -8.84 0.37 -0.04
N GLY A 61 -9.76 0.42 0.92
CA GLY A 61 -10.39 -0.80 1.45
C GLY A 61 -11.19 -1.55 0.39
N GLY A 62 -11.95 -0.84 -0.46
CA GLY A 62 -12.66 -1.44 -1.58
C GLY A 62 -11.73 -2.02 -2.64
N ASN A 63 -10.64 -1.32 -2.95
CA ASN A 63 -9.60 -1.78 -3.88
C ASN A 63 -8.92 -3.06 -3.36
N LEU A 64 -8.59 -3.12 -2.07
CA LEU A 64 -8.04 -4.31 -1.42
C LEU A 64 -9.02 -5.49 -1.43
N CYS A 65 -10.27 -5.28 -1.02
CA CYS A 65 -11.30 -6.33 -0.98
C CYS A 65 -11.69 -6.85 -2.36
N ASN A 66 -11.56 -6.03 -3.41
CA ASN A 66 -11.77 -6.46 -4.79
C ASN A 66 -10.71 -7.48 -5.24
N ALA A 67 -9.56 -7.51 -4.61
CA ALA A 67 -8.46 -8.46 -4.83
C ALA A 67 -8.09 -8.65 -6.32
N SER A 68 -8.18 -7.57 -7.11
CA SER A 68 -7.69 -7.59 -8.49
C SER A 68 -6.15 -7.70 -8.50
N PRO A 69 -5.56 -8.54 -9.37
CA PRO A 69 -4.10 -8.58 -9.53
C PRO A 69 -3.47 -7.22 -9.87
N SER A 70 -4.23 -6.35 -10.58
CA SER A 70 -3.80 -5.00 -10.97
C SER A 70 -4.31 -3.88 -10.05
N ALA A 71 -4.69 -4.22 -8.82
CA ALA A 71 -5.13 -3.23 -7.84
C ALA A 71 -3.98 -2.32 -7.41
N ASP A 72 -4.06 -1.04 -7.74
CA ASP A 72 -2.97 -0.07 -7.57
C ASP A 72 -2.55 0.17 -6.11
N SER A 73 -3.48 0.06 -5.13
CA SER A 73 -3.12 0.35 -3.74
C SER A 73 -2.34 -0.77 -3.05
N ILE A 74 -2.50 -2.02 -3.49
CA ILE A 74 -1.99 -3.18 -2.74
C ILE A 74 -0.45 -3.20 -2.69
N PRO A 75 0.30 -2.96 -3.78
CA PRO A 75 1.76 -2.95 -3.70
C PRO A 75 2.31 -1.89 -2.73
N ALA A 76 1.75 -0.68 -2.73
CA ALA A 76 2.16 0.35 -1.78
C ALA A 76 1.87 -0.08 -0.33
N LEU A 77 0.69 -0.65 -0.06
CA LEU A 77 0.33 -1.15 1.26
C LEU A 77 1.27 -2.27 1.73
N ILE A 78 1.63 -3.20 0.84
CA ILE A 78 2.62 -4.26 1.13
C ILE A 78 3.99 -3.64 1.41
N ALA A 79 4.43 -2.69 0.60
CA ALA A 79 5.72 -2.01 0.78
C ALA A 79 5.79 -1.31 2.14
N TYR A 80 4.73 -0.64 2.57
CA TYR A 80 4.64 -0.05 3.92
C TYR A 80 4.48 -1.08 5.05
N GLY A 81 4.30 -2.37 4.78
CA GLY A 81 4.04 -3.39 5.80
C GLY A 81 2.68 -3.22 6.48
N ALA A 82 1.68 -2.79 5.75
CA ALA A 82 0.34 -2.53 6.25
C ALA A 82 -0.36 -3.81 6.73
N THR A 83 -1.25 -3.65 7.72
CA THR A 83 -2.15 -4.69 8.21
C THR A 83 -3.61 -4.34 7.94
N ALA A 84 -4.41 -5.32 7.62
CA ALA A 84 -5.86 -5.24 7.49
C ALA A 84 -6.51 -5.68 8.81
N GLU A 85 -7.37 -4.84 9.39
CA GLU A 85 -8.19 -5.18 10.55
C GLU A 85 -9.57 -5.63 10.07
N ILE A 86 -9.93 -6.85 10.40
CA ILE A 86 -11.16 -7.53 9.96
C ILE A 86 -12.04 -7.76 11.18
N GLN A 87 -13.35 -7.51 11.04
CA GLN A 87 -14.37 -7.82 12.01
C GLN A 87 -15.32 -8.87 11.45
N GLY A 88 -15.57 -9.93 12.21
CA GLY A 88 -16.52 -10.99 11.91
C GLY A 88 -17.36 -11.37 13.10
N PRO A 89 -18.21 -12.40 12.96
CA PRO A 89 -19.03 -12.93 14.05
C PRO A 89 -18.24 -13.40 15.26
N GLU A 90 -17.04 -13.93 15.03
CA GLU A 90 -16.14 -14.44 16.08
C GLU A 90 -15.22 -13.35 16.69
N GLY A 91 -15.36 -12.09 16.26
CA GLY A 91 -14.57 -10.98 16.78
C GLY A 91 -13.67 -10.34 15.74
N LYS A 92 -12.60 -9.68 16.24
CA LYS A 92 -11.62 -8.97 15.43
C LYS A 92 -10.37 -9.79 15.21
N ARG A 93 -9.84 -9.74 13.99
CA ARG A 93 -8.52 -10.27 13.64
C ARG A 93 -7.74 -9.32 12.76
N LYS A 94 -6.40 -9.48 12.74
CA LYS A 94 -5.51 -8.70 11.88
C LYS A 94 -4.71 -9.63 11.00
N VAL A 95 -4.49 -9.23 9.77
CA VAL A 95 -3.67 -9.95 8.80
C VAL A 95 -2.76 -8.96 8.09
N LEU A 96 -1.59 -9.39 7.65
CA LEU A 96 -0.76 -8.59 6.77
C LEU A 96 -1.46 -8.41 5.42
N VAL A 97 -1.32 -7.22 4.80
CA VAL A 97 -1.92 -6.98 3.47
C VAL A 97 -1.31 -7.90 2.42
N GLU A 98 -0.06 -8.31 2.58
CA GLU A 98 0.62 -9.27 1.68
C GLU A 98 -0.05 -10.65 1.66
N ASP A 99 -0.77 -11.01 2.72
CA ASP A 99 -1.49 -12.30 2.85
C ASP A 99 -3.00 -12.16 2.57
N PHE A 100 -3.47 -10.96 2.22
CA PHE A 100 -4.90 -10.70 2.13
C PHE A 100 -5.56 -11.27 0.86
N CYS A 101 -4.87 -11.21 -0.29
CA CYS A 101 -5.37 -11.70 -1.58
C CYS A 101 -4.97 -13.16 -1.78
N THR A 102 -5.93 -14.05 -2.04
CA THR A 102 -5.68 -15.49 -2.19
C THR A 102 -5.73 -15.97 -3.64
N ALA A 103 -6.47 -15.26 -4.51
CA ALA A 103 -6.54 -15.48 -5.95
C ALA A 103 -7.15 -14.22 -6.62
N PRO A 104 -7.19 -14.12 -7.95
CA PRO A 104 -7.88 -13.03 -8.63
C PRO A 104 -9.34 -12.92 -8.18
N GLY A 105 -9.72 -11.75 -7.66
CA GLY A 105 -11.05 -11.51 -7.12
C GLY A 105 -11.40 -12.27 -5.84
N ARG A 106 -10.43 -12.86 -5.16
CA ARG A 106 -10.64 -13.60 -3.91
C ARG A 106 -9.73 -13.09 -2.80
N SER A 107 -10.30 -12.85 -1.65
CA SER A 107 -9.60 -12.44 -0.44
C SER A 107 -9.73 -13.48 0.67
N ILE A 108 -8.99 -13.26 1.76
CA ILE A 108 -9.05 -14.09 2.97
C ILE A 108 -10.34 -13.93 3.79
N LEU A 109 -11.20 -12.97 3.43
CA LEU A 109 -12.44 -12.69 4.16
C LEU A 109 -13.36 -13.91 4.11
N GLN A 110 -13.88 -14.29 5.29
CA GLN A 110 -14.87 -15.35 5.45
C GLN A 110 -16.29 -14.79 5.38
N PRO A 111 -17.32 -15.63 5.15
CA PRO A 111 -18.69 -15.20 5.22
C PRO A 111 -19.02 -14.48 6.55
N GLY A 112 -19.60 -13.29 6.46
CA GLY A 112 -19.91 -12.44 7.62
C GLY A 112 -18.75 -11.57 8.11
N GLU A 113 -17.58 -11.65 7.52
CA GLU A 113 -16.46 -10.75 7.82
C GLU A 113 -16.47 -9.48 6.97
N ILE A 114 -16.02 -8.38 7.56
CA ILE A 114 -15.85 -7.10 6.90
C ILE A 114 -14.47 -6.52 7.22
N LEU A 115 -13.81 -5.93 6.23
CA LEU A 115 -12.62 -5.11 6.44
C LEU A 115 -13.05 -3.82 7.15
N VAL A 116 -12.45 -3.55 8.31
CA VAL A 116 -12.73 -2.34 9.11
C VAL A 116 -11.79 -1.21 8.74
N CYS A 117 -10.49 -1.48 8.73
CA CYS A 117 -9.49 -0.50 8.36
C CYS A 117 -8.20 -1.15 7.87
N ILE A 118 -7.37 -0.32 7.27
CA ILE A 118 -5.98 -0.61 6.95
C ILE A 118 -5.12 0.21 7.91
N GLN A 119 -4.20 -0.45 8.61
CA GLN A 119 -3.25 0.17 9.51
C GLN A 119 -1.86 0.13 8.90
N ILE A 120 -1.29 1.29 8.66
CA ILE A 120 0.07 1.47 8.13
C ILE A 120 0.99 1.88 9.28
N PRO A 121 2.11 1.18 9.50
CA PRO A 121 3.05 1.53 10.57
C PRO A 121 3.61 2.95 10.42
N GLN A 122 4.08 3.52 11.53
CA GLN A 122 4.82 4.79 11.52
C GLN A 122 6.08 4.67 10.65
N ASN A 123 6.26 5.59 9.73
CA ASN A 123 7.50 5.70 8.95
C ASN A 123 8.71 6.03 9.82
N LYS A 124 9.86 5.53 9.43
CA LYS A 124 11.14 5.88 10.06
C LYS A 124 11.65 7.21 9.53
N ASN A 125 12.50 7.90 10.30
CA ASN A 125 12.95 9.25 9.97
C ASN A 125 13.71 9.35 8.64
N ASN A 126 14.43 8.32 8.21
CA ASN A 126 15.17 8.30 6.94
C ASN A 126 14.53 7.30 5.99
N SER A 127 13.23 7.34 5.84
CA SER A 127 12.51 6.45 4.94
C SER A 127 11.64 7.22 3.96
N GLY A 128 11.38 6.60 2.84
CA GLY A 128 10.45 7.06 1.84
C GLY A 128 9.79 5.89 1.13
N ALA A 129 8.66 6.17 0.49
CA ALA A 129 7.99 5.19 -0.35
C ALA A 129 7.38 5.88 -1.55
N HIS A 130 7.27 5.12 -2.62
CA HIS A 130 6.67 5.58 -3.87
C HIS A 130 5.93 4.43 -4.55
N TYR A 131 4.90 4.76 -5.33
CA TYR A 131 4.23 3.82 -6.21
C TYR A 131 4.27 4.32 -7.64
N LEU A 132 4.66 3.46 -8.56
CA LEU A 132 4.63 3.71 -10.00
C LEU A 132 3.88 2.60 -10.72
N ARG A 133 3.20 2.95 -11.80
CA ARG A 133 2.60 1.97 -12.70
C ARG A 133 2.89 2.30 -14.16
N PHE A 134 2.93 1.27 -14.97
CA PHE A 134 2.90 1.39 -16.42
C PHE A 134 1.50 1.07 -16.94
N ILE A 135 0.97 1.96 -17.77
CA ILE A 135 -0.33 1.84 -18.44
C ILE A 135 -0.19 2.23 -19.92
N PRO A 136 -0.91 1.59 -20.84
CA PRO A 136 -0.87 1.93 -22.27
C PRO A 136 -1.51 3.27 -22.61
N ARG A 137 -2.49 3.73 -21.81
CA ARG A 137 -3.21 5.01 -21.95
C ARG A 137 -2.93 5.91 -20.76
N ASN A 138 -3.15 7.21 -20.93
CA ASN A 138 -2.80 8.19 -19.89
C ASN A 138 -3.66 8.12 -18.62
N GLU A 139 -4.93 7.72 -18.75
CA GLU A 139 -5.86 7.69 -17.61
C GLU A 139 -6.84 6.52 -17.70
N MET A 140 -7.42 6.13 -16.56
CA MET A 140 -8.48 5.13 -16.42
C MET A 140 -8.16 3.80 -17.10
N ASP A 141 -6.90 3.39 -17.03
CA ASP A 141 -6.45 2.13 -17.62
C ASP A 141 -6.01 1.14 -16.54
N ILE A 142 -6.05 -0.14 -16.89
CA ILE A 142 -5.57 -1.21 -16.04
C ILE A 142 -4.05 -1.25 -16.10
N ALA A 143 -3.39 -1.33 -14.96
CA ALA A 143 -1.94 -1.45 -14.91
C ALA A 143 -1.47 -2.73 -15.61
N VAL A 144 -0.49 -2.59 -16.51
CA VAL A 144 0.28 -3.71 -17.07
C VAL A 144 1.28 -4.21 -16.03
N VAL A 145 1.88 -3.27 -15.30
CA VAL A 145 2.71 -3.53 -14.12
C VAL A 145 2.61 -2.36 -13.17
N GLY A 146 2.60 -2.64 -11.88
CA GLY A 146 2.68 -1.65 -10.81
C GLY A 146 3.75 -2.06 -9.80
N VAL A 147 4.50 -1.08 -9.28
CA VAL A 147 5.57 -1.30 -8.31
C VAL A 147 5.41 -0.33 -7.14
N GLY A 148 5.26 -0.87 -5.95
CA GLY A 148 5.36 -0.14 -4.69
C GLY A 148 6.71 -0.42 -4.04
N ALA A 149 7.45 0.63 -3.67
CA ALA A 149 8.70 0.51 -2.97
C ALA A 149 8.70 1.35 -1.69
N TYR A 150 9.26 0.79 -0.62
CA TYR A 150 9.56 1.48 0.63
C TYR A 150 11.03 1.25 0.96
N VAL A 151 11.71 2.32 1.31
CA VAL A 151 13.15 2.29 1.63
C VAL A 151 13.41 3.03 2.94
N GLU A 152 14.14 2.40 3.85
CA GLU A 152 14.77 3.05 5.01
C GLU A 152 16.28 3.09 4.77
N LEU A 153 16.89 4.27 4.95
CA LEU A 153 18.32 4.47 4.77
C LEU A 153 19.05 4.48 6.11
N GLY A 154 20.20 3.82 6.17
CA GLY A 154 21.19 3.91 7.22
C GLY A 154 22.36 4.82 6.83
N GLY A 155 23.21 5.17 7.80
CA GLY A 155 24.39 6.03 7.54
C GLY A 155 24.03 7.50 7.27
N ARG A 156 25.05 8.26 6.79
CA ARG A 156 24.90 9.69 6.45
C ARG A 156 25.74 10.07 5.23
N GLY A 157 25.24 11.00 4.43
CA GLY A 157 25.95 11.54 3.26
C GLY A 157 26.35 10.44 2.28
N LYS A 158 27.59 10.43 1.81
CA LYS A 158 28.10 9.46 0.84
C LYS A 158 28.26 8.02 1.37
N LYS A 159 28.07 7.80 2.68
CA LYS A 159 28.10 6.49 3.33
C LYS A 159 26.70 5.94 3.64
N GLN A 160 25.70 6.44 2.92
CA GLN A 160 24.34 5.89 3.04
C GLN A 160 24.26 4.49 2.46
N THR A 161 23.56 3.62 3.16
CA THR A 161 23.24 2.25 2.73
C THR A 161 21.76 2.01 2.85
N PHE A 162 21.25 1.08 2.08
CA PHE A 162 19.90 0.56 2.26
C PHE A 162 19.83 -0.21 3.58
N LYS A 163 18.96 0.19 4.50
CA LYS A 163 18.79 -0.47 5.79
C LYS A 163 17.62 -1.43 5.77
N THR A 164 16.51 -1.03 5.18
CA THR A 164 15.33 -1.86 4.95
C THR A 164 14.75 -1.50 3.61
N VAL A 165 14.49 -2.50 2.78
CA VAL A 165 13.87 -2.32 1.47
C VAL A 165 12.71 -3.29 1.33
N ARG A 166 11.55 -2.76 0.96
CA ARG A 166 10.36 -3.57 0.69
C ARG A 166 9.84 -3.21 -0.70
N ILE A 167 9.76 -4.18 -1.58
CA ILE A 167 9.31 -4.01 -2.97
C ILE A 167 8.12 -4.94 -3.19
N ALA A 168 7.06 -4.41 -3.75
CA ALA A 168 5.89 -5.22 -4.11
C ALA A 168 5.40 -4.87 -5.51
N LEU A 169 4.90 -5.88 -6.20
CA LEU A 169 4.50 -5.83 -7.61
C LEU A 169 3.00 -6.10 -7.74
N ALA A 170 2.36 -5.41 -8.69
CA ALA A 170 0.99 -5.70 -9.13
C ALA A 170 0.96 -6.02 -10.62
N ALA A 171 -0.08 -6.71 -11.05
CA ALA A 171 -0.40 -7.07 -12.42
C ALA A 171 0.54 -8.11 -13.09
N VAL A 172 1.57 -8.58 -12.39
CA VAL A 172 2.56 -9.55 -12.92
C VAL A 172 2.34 -10.98 -12.42
N GLY A 173 1.31 -11.21 -11.64
CA GLY A 173 0.96 -12.52 -11.09
C GLY A 173 -0.55 -12.61 -10.79
N PRO A 174 -1.04 -13.77 -10.35
CA PRO A 174 -2.45 -13.95 -9.99
C PRO A 174 -2.87 -13.15 -8.74
N THR A 175 -1.90 -12.79 -7.89
CA THR A 175 -2.04 -11.90 -6.73
C THR A 175 -0.87 -10.93 -6.71
N PRO A 176 -0.95 -9.80 -6.00
CA PRO A 176 0.20 -8.94 -5.77
C PRO A 176 1.35 -9.72 -5.14
N ILE A 177 2.58 -9.44 -5.57
CA ILE A 177 3.78 -10.16 -5.16
C ILE A 177 4.62 -9.28 -4.24
N PHE A 178 4.96 -9.78 -3.06
CA PHE A 178 6.02 -9.18 -2.23
C PHE A 178 7.37 -9.75 -2.67
N ALA A 179 8.17 -8.95 -3.39
CA ALA A 179 9.49 -9.32 -3.92
C ALA A 179 10.56 -9.26 -2.80
N ARG A 180 10.49 -10.23 -1.86
CA ARG A 180 11.34 -10.28 -0.66
C ARG A 180 12.82 -10.34 -1.00
N ASP A 181 13.20 -11.16 -1.98
CA ASP A 181 14.60 -11.41 -2.35
C ASP A 181 15.22 -10.16 -2.97
N ALA A 182 14.48 -9.42 -3.80
CA ALA A 182 14.95 -8.14 -4.36
C ALA A 182 15.21 -7.10 -3.25
N GLY A 183 14.31 -6.99 -2.27
CA GLY A 183 14.52 -6.12 -1.11
C GLY A 183 15.71 -6.54 -0.26
N ALA A 184 15.81 -7.82 0.07
CA ALA A 184 16.90 -8.38 0.87
C ALA A 184 18.27 -8.22 0.17
N GLY A 185 18.33 -8.34 -1.16
CA GLY A 185 19.54 -8.14 -1.94
C GLY A 185 20.10 -6.71 -1.87
N LEU A 186 19.24 -5.72 -1.62
CA LEU A 186 19.64 -4.33 -1.45
C LEU A 186 20.13 -4.00 -0.03
N GLU A 187 19.66 -4.71 0.99
CA GLU A 187 19.96 -4.38 2.39
C GLU A 187 21.48 -4.46 2.65
N GLY A 188 22.03 -3.39 3.25
CA GLY A 188 23.48 -3.22 3.48
C GLY A 188 24.27 -2.66 2.28
N GLN A 189 23.69 -2.67 1.07
CA GLN A 189 24.35 -2.14 -0.12
C GLN A 189 24.40 -0.61 -0.12
N PRO A 190 25.40 0.01 -0.79
CA PRO A 190 25.45 1.45 -0.99
C PRO A 190 24.24 1.96 -1.77
N VAL A 191 23.82 3.18 -1.48
CA VAL A 191 22.74 3.84 -2.24
C VAL A 191 23.32 4.41 -3.54
N ASN A 192 23.31 3.61 -4.60
CA ASN A 192 23.76 3.97 -5.94
C ASN A 192 22.97 3.19 -7.01
N GLU A 193 23.15 3.59 -8.26
CA GLU A 193 22.45 2.99 -9.40
C GLU A 193 22.85 1.52 -9.63
N GLU A 194 24.12 1.17 -9.41
CA GLU A 194 24.64 -0.19 -9.59
C GLU A 194 23.92 -1.18 -8.66
N SER A 195 23.78 -0.83 -7.37
CA SER A 195 23.05 -1.66 -6.39
C SER A 195 21.57 -1.80 -6.75
N ILE A 196 20.95 -0.73 -7.25
CA ILE A 196 19.53 -0.75 -7.65
C ILE A 196 19.34 -1.64 -8.88
N LEU A 197 20.18 -1.51 -9.89
CA LEU A 197 20.11 -2.33 -11.11
C LEU A 197 20.39 -3.81 -10.83
N ALA A 198 21.25 -4.12 -9.87
CA ALA A 198 21.53 -5.51 -9.48
C ALA A 198 20.34 -6.20 -8.79
N ALA A 199 19.39 -5.43 -8.23
CA ALA A 199 18.18 -5.94 -7.56
C ALA A 199 16.96 -6.00 -8.49
N ALA A 200 17.03 -5.34 -9.66
CA ALA A 200 15.93 -5.27 -10.64
C ALA A 200 15.96 -6.47 -11.58
#